data_d606dc5c83b18553c6ba423c05cf24fe
#
_entry.id   d606dc5c83b18553c6ba423c05cf24fe
#
_cell.length_a   1.000
_cell.length_b   1.000
_cell.length_c   1.000
_cell.angle_alpha   90.00
_cell.angle_beta   90.00
_cell.angle_gamma   90.00
#
_symmetry.space_group_name_H-M   'P 1'
#
loop_
_entity.id
_entity.type
_entity.pdbx_description
1 polymer ?
#
loop_
_entity_poly.entity_id
_entity_poly.type
_entity_poly.pdbx_seq_one_letter_code
_entity_poly.pdbx_strand_id
1 'polypeptide(L)'
;MKTIRIFALPSHAEKGRTSGVDFARIIQPLEHLNGWTDGEVKIKADVWNIHDKDKADWRKIAKDYDIIYFNYLNQAWGFAAMGCMARKYGRKLVMDIDDDLWDILPDNAAYQVYKKGSEGIKVITAIANEVDYITCTNSYLKNAIAHNTFKRHEFIRVFPNYIDLSLYKYRPRFKNTPQIQLVHFGSSSHFTDLQSEEFN
;
A
#
# COMPACT_ATOMS: atom_id res chain seq x y z
N MET A 1 -10.98 23.74 -15.06
CA MET A 1 -10.06 22.70 -14.56
C MET A 1 -10.60 22.16 -13.25
N LYS A 2 -10.88 20.88 -13.16
CA LYS A 2 -11.38 20.20 -11.95
C LYS A 2 -10.20 19.82 -11.07
N THR A 3 -10.27 20.10 -9.76
CA THR A 3 -9.25 19.63 -8.81
C THR A 3 -9.75 18.35 -8.13
N ILE A 4 -8.96 17.27 -8.15
CA ILE A 4 -9.17 16.06 -7.35
C ILE A 4 -8.21 16.12 -6.16
N ARG A 5 -8.76 16.01 -4.96
CA ARG A 5 -8.01 16.05 -3.70
C ARG A 5 -7.90 14.64 -3.12
N ILE A 6 -6.69 14.19 -2.87
CA ILE A 6 -6.38 12.88 -2.31
C ILE A 6 -5.80 13.06 -0.92
N PHE A 7 -6.38 12.38 0.07
CA PHE A 7 -5.81 12.23 1.39
C PHE A 7 -5.26 10.83 1.55
N ALA A 8 -4.01 10.69 1.93
CA ALA A 8 -3.37 9.41 2.04
C ALA A 8 -2.95 9.07 3.47
N LEU A 9 -3.16 7.82 3.84
CA LEU A 9 -2.87 7.24 5.14
C LEU A 9 -1.81 6.15 5.00
N PRO A 10 -0.56 6.42 5.40
CA PRO A 10 0.43 5.37 5.61
C PRO A 10 -0.01 4.40 6.72
N SER A 11 0.33 3.12 6.59
CA SER A 11 -0.09 2.07 7.53
C SER A 11 0.85 1.88 8.71
N HIS A 12 2.12 2.17 8.52
CA HIS A 12 3.18 1.82 9.47
C HIS A 12 4.08 2.99 9.81
N ALA A 13 4.09 3.34 11.09
CA ALA A 13 5.18 4.09 11.68
C ALA A 13 5.83 3.26 12.77
N GLU A 14 6.90 2.62 12.47
CA GLU A 14 7.76 2.11 13.52
C GLU A 14 8.71 3.22 13.99
N LYS A 15 8.59 3.64 15.26
CA LYS A 15 9.54 4.50 15.98
C LYS A 15 10.09 5.70 15.17
N GLY A 16 9.22 6.43 14.50
CA GLY A 16 9.64 7.63 13.77
C GLY A 16 10.22 7.37 12.37
N ARG A 17 10.06 6.17 11.83
CA ARG A 17 10.50 5.84 10.46
C ARG A 17 9.32 5.42 9.60
N THR A 18 9.28 5.94 8.40
CA THR A 18 8.36 5.46 7.35
C THR A 18 8.75 4.05 6.94
N SER A 19 7.78 3.15 6.81
CA SER A 19 8.04 1.82 6.25
C SER A 19 8.46 1.91 4.78
N GLY A 20 9.21 0.91 4.29
CA GLY A 20 9.57 0.83 2.87
C GLY A 20 8.32 0.75 1.98
N VAL A 21 7.29 0.06 2.44
CA VAL A 21 5.99 -0.06 1.76
C VAL A 21 5.30 1.28 1.66
N ASP A 22 5.15 2.01 2.77
CA ASP A 22 4.51 3.33 2.74
C ASP A 22 5.27 4.31 1.86
N PHE A 23 6.62 4.24 1.88
CA PHE A 23 7.44 5.08 1.02
C PHE A 23 7.19 4.78 -0.46
N ALA A 24 7.26 3.52 -0.86
CA ALA A 24 7.15 3.10 -2.26
C ALA A 24 5.72 3.17 -2.81
N ARG A 25 4.70 2.93 -1.95
CA ARG A 25 3.31 2.77 -2.38
C ARG A 25 2.44 4.00 -2.14
N ILE A 26 2.78 4.83 -1.16
CA ILE A 26 1.98 5.99 -0.78
C ILE A 26 2.75 7.29 -0.98
N ILE A 27 3.87 7.47 -0.28
CA ILE A 27 4.51 8.78 -0.18
C ILE A 27 5.07 9.20 -1.52
N GLN A 28 5.99 8.41 -2.08
CA GLN A 28 6.67 8.75 -3.33
C GLN A 28 5.71 8.92 -4.51
N PRO A 29 4.74 8.02 -4.77
CA PRO A 29 3.77 8.22 -5.86
C PRO A 29 2.92 9.47 -5.70
N LEU A 30 2.50 9.80 -4.48
CA LEU A 30 1.65 10.96 -4.25
C LEU A 30 2.41 12.28 -4.27
N GLU A 31 3.69 12.30 -3.88
CA GLU A 31 4.57 13.44 -4.08
C GLU A 31 4.72 13.78 -5.56
N HIS A 32 4.91 12.77 -6.42
CA HIS A 32 4.97 12.96 -7.88
C HIS A 32 3.63 13.36 -8.49
N LEU A 33 2.52 12.87 -7.95
CA LEU A 33 1.18 13.24 -8.43
C LEU A 33 0.75 14.62 -7.93
N ASN A 34 1.31 15.10 -6.82
CA ASN A 34 0.88 16.37 -6.25
C ASN A 34 1.25 17.55 -7.17
N GLY A 35 0.24 18.26 -7.63
CA GLY A 35 0.38 19.35 -8.60
C GLY A 35 0.30 18.91 -10.07
N TRP A 36 0.30 17.59 -10.35
CA TRP A 36 0.13 17.07 -11.71
C TRP A 36 -1.19 17.54 -12.36
N THR A 37 -1.15 17.78 -13.66
CA THR A 37 -2.34 18.14 -14.45
C THR A 37 -2.21 17.68 -15.89
N ASP A 38 -3.34 17.33 -16.51
CA ASP A 38 -3.50 17.11 -17.95
C ASP A 38 -4.19 18.29 -18.66
N GLY A 39 -4.43 19.40 -17.96
CA GLY A 39 -5.15 20.56 -18.45
C GLY A 39 -6.64 20.57 -18.07
N GLU A 40 -7.26 19.41 -17.91
CA GLU A 40 -8.67 19.28 -17.49
C GLU A 40 -8.78 18.99 -16.00
N VAL A 41 -7.89 18.15 -15.49
CA VAL A 41 -7.82 17.73 -14.09
C VAL A 41 -6.50 18.16 -13.46
N LYS A 42 -6.54 18.59 -12.20
CA LYS A 42 -5.39 18.83 -11.35
C LYS A 42 -5.47 17.94 -10.12
N ILE A 43 -4.36 17.29 -9.76
CA ILE A 43 -4.25 16.49 -8.54
C ILE A 43 -3.66 17.35 -7.41
N LYS A 44 -4.27 17.26 -6.24
CA LYS A 44 -3.69 17.70 -4.96
C LYS A 44 -3.67 16.50 -4.02
N ALA A 45 -2.49 16.17 -3.48
CA ALA A 45 -2.32 15.05 -2.58
C ALA A 45 -1.69 15.51 -1.28
N ASP A 46 -2.28 15.10 -0.17
CA ASP A 46 -1.75 15.32 1.18
C ASP A 46 -1.58 13.95 1.85
N VAL A 47 -0.37 13.70 2.37
CA VAL A 47 -0.04 12.48 3.10
C VAL A 47 -0.12 12.78 4.59
N TRP A 48 -0.89 11.98 5.34
CA TRP A 48 -0.95 12.11 6.78
C TRP A 48 0.41 11.83 7.41
N ASN A 49 0.83 12.77 8.25
CA ASN A 49 1.94 12.53 9.14
C ASN A 49 1.45 11.71 10.35
N ILE A 50 1.74 10.39 10.34
CA ILE A 50 1.36 9.46 11.41
C ILE A 50 2.05 9.76 12.76
N HIS A 51 3.04 10.64 12.77
CA HIS A 51 3.66 11.15 13.99
C HIS A 51 2.84 12.27 14.65
N ASP A 52 1.84 12.79 13.95
CA ASP A 52 0.92 13.75 14.53
C ASP A 52 0.11 13.03 15.61
N LYS A 53 0.22 13.52 16.83
CA LYS A 53 -0.47 12.96 18.00
C LYS A 53 -1.97 13.18 17.95
N ASP A 54 -2.43 14.00 17.03
CA ASP A 54 -3.83 14.32 16.86
C ASP A 54 -4.56 13.19 16.13
N LYS A 55 -5.67 12.79 16.69
CA LYS A 55 -6.56 11.80 16.05
C LYS A 55 -7.12 12.41 14.76
N ALA A 56 -7.19 11.59 13.70
CA ALA A 56 -7.79 12.02 12.45
C ALA A 56 -9.21 12.51 12.63
N ASP A 57 -9.47 13.73 12.24
CA ASP A 57 -10.84 14.21 12.08
C ASP A 57 -11.40 13.73 10.74
N TRP A 58 -11.95 12.50 10.74
CA TRP A 58 -12.55 11.86 9.55
C TRP A 58 -13.65 12.69 8.91
N ARG A 59 -14.37 13.51 9.71
CA ARG A 59 -15.41 14.40 9.21
C ARG A 59 -14.81 15.53 8.38
N LYS A 60 -13.73 16.14 8.87
CA LYS A 60 -13.00 17.19 8.13
C LYS A 60 -12.37 16.61 6.88
N ILE A 61 -11.65 15.49 7.00
CA ILE A 61 -11.03 14.80 5.86
C ILE A 61 -12.07 14.48 4.79
N ALA A 62 -13.18 13.85 5.14
CA ALA A 62 -14.24 13.53 4.18
C ALA A 62 -14.93 14.75 3.56
N LYS A 63 -14.87 15.92 4.17
CA LYS A 63 -15.35 17.16 3.55
C LYS A 63 -14.37 17.74 2.55
N ASP A 64 -13.07 17.69 2.89
CA ASP A 64 -12.03 18.42 2.19
C ASP A 64 -11.42 17.64 1.03
N TYR A 65 -11.55 16.29 1.01
CA TYR A 65 -10.93 15.40 0.02
C TYR A 65 -11.96 14.60 -0.75
N ASP A 66 -11.63 14.25 -2.00
CA ASP A 66 -12.47 13.43 -2.89
C ASP A 66 -12.16 11.94 -2.77
N ILE A 67 -10.89 11.62 -2.50
CA ILE A 67 -10.37 10.26 -2.39
C ILE A 67 -9.62 10.13 -1.06
N ILE A 68 -9.87 9.04 -0.33
CA ILE A 68 -9.08 8.60 0.81
C ILE A 68 -8.33 7.35 0.38
N TYR A 69 -7.01 7.46 0.25
CA TYR A 69 -6.10 6.40 -0.18
C TYR A 69 -5.30 5.89 1.02
N PHE A 70 -5.27 4.58 1.24
CA PHE A 70 -4.60 4.01 2.40
C PHE A 70 -4.01 2.65 2.07
N ASN A 71 -2.88 2.32 2.71
CA ASN A 71 -2.39 0.96 2.74
C ASN A 71 -3.31 0.11 3.64
N TYR A 72 -3.30 -1.21 3.46
CA TYR A 72 -4.19 -2.10 4.21
C TYR A 72 -4.16 -1.82 5.72
N LEU A 73 -5.35 -1.76 6.32
CA LEU A 73 -5.56 -1.54 7.74
C LEU A 73 -6.06 -2.84 8.38
N ASN A 74 -5.46 -3.22 9.50
CA ASN A 74 -5.89 -4.35 10.31
C ASN A 74 -6.77 -3.94 11.50
N GLN A 75 -7.18 -2.66 11.58
CA GLN A 75 -7.97 -2.11 12.69
C GLN A 75 -9.37 -1.76 12.22
N ALA A 76 -10.33 -2.65 12.46
CA ALA A 76 -11.72 -2.50 12.02
C ALA A 76 -12.38 -1.20 12.50
N TRP A 77 -12.11 -0.75 13.72
CA TRP A 77 -12.70 0.48 14.27
C TRP A 77 -12.26 1.75 13.51
N GLY A 78 -10.99 1.83 13.14
CA GLY A 78 -10.46 2.95 12.36
C GLY A 78 -11.13 3.02 10.98
N PHE A 79 -11.25 1.89 10.30
CA PHE A 79 -11.94 1.80 9.03
C PHE A 79 -13.44 2.13 9.14
N ALA A 80 -14.13 1.66 10.18
CA ALA A 80 -15.55 1.92 10.36
C ALA A 80 -15.84 3.43 10.44
N ALA A 81 -15.06 4.18 11.23
CA ALA A 81 -15.22 5.63 11.33
C ALA A 81 -14.90 6.34 10.00
N MET A 82 -13.79 5.99 9.35
CA MET A 82 -13.39 6.51 8.05
C MET A 82 -14.44 6.22 6.98
N GLY A 83 -14.88 4.96 6.86
CA GLY A 83 -15.86 4.50 5.88
C GLY A 83 -17.23 5.14 6.07
N CYS A 84 -17.67 5.30 7.31
CA CYS A 84 -18.93 6.01 7.62
C CYS A 84 -18.88 7.46 7.11
N MET A 85 -17.80 8.19 7.38
CA MET A 85 -17.65 9.58 6.92
C MET A 85 -17.48 9.67 5.42
N ALA A 86 -16.69 8.79 4.81
CA ALA A 86 -16.52 8.74 3.35
C ALA A 86 -17.87 8.55 2.64
N ARG A 87 -18.66 7.56 3.05
CA ARG A 87 -20.01 7.31 2.50
C ARG A 87 -20.94 8.51 2.70
N LYS A 88 -20.95 9.09 3.89
CA LYS A 88 -21.80 10.28 4.21
C LYS A 88 -21.53 11.45 3.26
N TYR A 89 -20.27 11.65 2.86
CA TYR A 89 -19.88 12.77 1.99
C TYR A 89 -19.64 12.36 0.54
N GLY A 90 -19.96 11.12 0.15
CA GLY A 90 -19.81 10.61 -1.23
C GLY A 90 -18.37 10.51 -1.70
N ARG A 91 -17.44 10.20 -0.79
CA ARG A 91 -16.00 10.11 -1.08
C ARG A 91 -15.59 8.69 -1.44
N LYS A 92 -14.54 8.56 -2.25
CA LYS A 92 -14.01 7.27 -2.68
C LYS A 92 -12.96 6.76 -1.71
N LEU A 93 -13.08 5.49 -1.35
CA LEU A 93 -12.09 4.76 -0.56
C LEU A 93 -11.27 3.89 -1.51
N VAL A 94 -9.96 4.05 -1.46
CA VAL A 94 -9.00 3.25 -2.24
C VAL A 94 -8.01 2.61 -1.28
N MET A 95 -7.95 1.28 -1.28
CA MET A 95 -7.05 0.49 -0.45
C MET A 95 -5.90 -0.03 -1.30
N ASP A 96 -4.67 0.11 -0.81
CA ASP A 96 -3.50 -0.50 -1.43
C ASP A 96 -3.12 -1.79 -0.73
N ILE A 97 -2.83 -2.83 -1.51
CA ILE A 97 -2.38 -4.14 -1.04
C ILE A 97 -1.17 -4.53 -1.88
N ASP A 98 -0.03 -4.73 -1.25
CA ASP A 98 1.24 -5.03 -1.90
C ASP A 98 1.71 -6.48 -1.72
N ASP A 99 1.22 -7.17 -0.69
CA ASP A 99 1.52 -8.57 -0.38
C ASP A 99 0.28 -9.47 -0.48
N ASP A 100 0.48 -10.77 -0.79
CA ASP A 100 -0.58 -11.78 -0.70
C ASP A 100 -0.81 -12.19 0.75
N LEU A 101 -1.71 -11.47 1.42
CA LEU A 101 -2.03 -11.68 2.82
C LEU A 101 -2.81 -12.98 3.08
N TRP A 102 -3.36 -13.60 2.04
CA TRP A 102 -4.14 -14.85 2.15
C TRP A 102 -3.30 -16.11 2.00
N ASP A 103 -2.04 -15.97 1.51
CA ASP A 103 -1.12 -17.08 1.28
C ASP A 103 0.26 -16.83 1.93
N ILE A 104 0.25 -16.40 3.19
CA ILE A 104 1.47 -16.16 3.96
C ILE A 104 2.00 -17.47 4.53
N LEU A 105 3.29 -17.74 4.31
CA LEU A 105 3.97 -18.94 4.80
C LEU A 105 4.14 -18.92 6.34
N PRO A 106 4.14 -20.10 7.00
CA PRO A 106 4.20 -20.21 8.46
C PRO A 106 5.44 -19.58 9.12
N ASP A 107 6.53 -19.48 8.40
CA ASP A 107 7.81 -18.90 8.83
C ASP A 107 7.90 -17.39 8.67
N ASN A 108 6.92 -16.78 7.98
CA ASN A 108 6.82 -15.32 7.89
C ASN A 108 6.37 -14.73 9.24
N ALA A 109 7.03 -13.64 9.66
CA ALA A 109 6.71 -12.94 10.91
C ALA A 109 5.24 -12.48 11.00
N ALA A 110 4.59 -12.20 9.87
CA ALA A 110 3.19 -11.78 9.80
C ALA A 110 2.18 -12.95 9.83
N TYR A 111 2.66 -14.21 9.77
CA TYR A 111 1.79 -15.39 9.67
C TYR A 111 0.72 -15.45 10.75
N GLN A 112 1.10 -15.20 12.02
CA GLN A 112 0.14 -15.29 13.12
C GLN A 112 -1.01 -14.28 13.00
N VAL A 113 -0.75 -13.14 12.36
CA VAL A 113 -1.75 -12.08 12.12
C VAL A 113 -2.68 -12.45 10.97
N TYR A 114 -2.15 -13.02 9.88
CA TYR A 114 -2.88 -13.21 8.61
C TYR A 114 -3.15 -14.66 8.25
N LYS A 115 -2.74 -15.64 9.07
CA LYS A 115 -3.06 -17.06 8.80
C LYS A 115 -4.56 -17.27 8.60
N LYS A 116 -4.92 -18.30 7.83
CA LYS A 116 -6.31 -18.67 7.55
C LYS A 116 -7.15 -18.74 8.84
N GLY A 117 -8.25 -18.00 8.86
CA GLY A 117 -9.18 -17.96 9.99
C GLY A 117 -8.80 -16.98 11.12
N SER A 118 -7.64 -16.32 11.04
CA SER A 118 -7.27 -15.27 12.00
C SER A 118 -8.18 -14.04 11.91
N GLU A 119 -8.22 -13.26 12.99
CA GLU A 119 -8.98 -12.01 13.01
C GLU A 119 -8.41 -10.99 12.00
N GLY A 120 -7.08 -10.92 11.87
CA GLY A 120 -6.43 -10.01 10.92
C GLY A 120 -6.90 -10.25 9.50
N ILE A 121 -6.88 -11.51 9.01
CA ILE A 121 -7.32 -11.82 7.64
C ILE A 121 -8.82 -11.57 7.43
N LYS A 122 -9.67 -11.82 8.44
CA LYS A 122 -11.10 -11.51 8.36
C LYS A 122 -11.34 -10.02 8.22
N VAL A 123 -10.65 -9.21 9.02
CA VAL A 123 -10.76 -7.74 8.98
C VAL A 123 -10.30 -7.19 7.64
N ILE A 124 -9.13 -7.63 7.14
CA ILE A 124 -8.62 -7.19 5.83
C ILE A 124 -9.58 -7.57 4.70
N THR A 125 -10.10 -8.80 4.71
CA THR A 125 -11.07 -9.27 3.70
C THR A 125 -12.36 -8.44 3.75
N ALA A 126 -12.86 -8.13 4.94
CA ALA A 126 -14.04 -7.28 5.10
C ALA A 126 -13.80 -5.86 4.57
N ILE A 127 -12.67 -5.24 4.91
CA ILE A 127 -12.29 -3.91 4.42
C ILE A 127 -12.15 -3.91 2.89
N ALA A 128 -11.46 -4.91 2.32
CA ALA A 128 -11.30 -5.06 0.89
C ALA A 128 -12.63 -5.14 0.13
N ASN A 129 -13.64 -5.78 0.72
CA ASN A 129 -14.99 -5.84 0.15
C ASN A 129 -15.73 -4.49 0.19
N GLU A 130 -15.49 -3.67 1.21
CA GLU A 130 -16.21 -2.41 1.44
C GLU A 130 -15.64 -1.19 0.70
N VAL A 131 -14.36 -1.18 0.34
CA VAL A 131 -13.73 -0.06 -0.38
C VAL A 131 -14.25 0.05 -1.82
N ASP A 132 -14.14 1.23 -2.44
CA ASP A 132 -14.54 1.42 -3.84
C ASP A 132 -13.54 0.74 -4.79
N TYR A 133 -12.25 0.93 -4.57
CA TYR A 133 -11.18 0.39 -5.41
C TYR A 133 -10.04 -0.19 -4.57
N ILE A 134 -9.32 -1.14 -5.18
CA ILE A 134 -8.07 -1.68 -4.64
C ILE A 134 -6.95 -1.43 -5.66
N THR A 135 -5.78 -1.01 -5.19
CA THR A 135 -4.54 -1.04 -5.96
C THR A 135 -3.66 -2.17 -5.48
N CYS A 136 -2.92 -2.80 -6.38
CA CYS A 136 -1.99 -3.89 -6.06
C CYS A 136 -0.78 -3.86 -6.99
N THR A 137 0.27 -4.61 -6.65
CA THR A 137 1.57 -4.53 -7.33
C THR A 137 1.61 -5.20 -8.69
N ASN A 138 0.87 -6.30 -8.88
CA ASN A 138 0.93 -7.10 -10.10
C ASN A 138 -0.37 -7.86 -10.36
N SER A 139 -0.43 -8.54 -11.52
CA SER A 139 -1.61 -9.30 -11.95
C SER A 139 -1.85 -10.57 -11.13
N TYR A 140 -0.80 -11.21 -10.60
CA TYR A 140 -0.94 -12.34 -9.69
C TYR A 140 -1.71 -11.93 -8.43
N LEU A 141 -1.25 -10.88 -7.75
CA LEU A 141 -1.90 -10.35 -6.55
C LEU A 141 -3.32 -9.86 -6.83
N LYS A 142 -3.56 -9.25 -8.00
CA LYS A 142 -4.92 -8.91 -8.45
C LYS A 142 -5.84 -10.12 -8.45
N ASN A 143 -5.37 -11.26 -8.98
CA ASN A 143 -6.15 -12.50 -9.02
C ASN A 143 -6.34 -13.07 -7.61
N ALA A 144 -5.31 -13.06 -6.76
CA ALA A 144 -5.40 -13.52 -5.38
C ALA A 144 -6.43 -12.70 -4.58
N ILE A 145 -6.43 -11.38 -4.71
CA ILE A 145 -7.42 -10.49 -4.10
C ILE A 145 -8.84 -10.82 -4.58
N ALA A 146 -9.04 -10.93 -5.90
CA ALA A 146 -10.35 -11.24 -6.46
C ALA A 146 -10.87 -12.62 -6.03
N HIS A 147 -9.98 -13.59 -5.85
CA HIS A 147 -10.32 -14.94 -5.39
C HIS A 147 -10.73 -14.98 -3.91
N ASN A 148 -10.07 -14.20 -3.08
CA ASN A 148 -10.26 -14.20 -1.62
C ASN A 148 -11.27 -13.16 -1.12
N THR A 149 -11.78 -12.31 -2.01
CA THR A 149 -12.76 -11.27 -1.71
C THR A 149 -13.94 -11.33 -2.68
N PHE A 150 -14.99 -10.53 -2.43
CA PHE A 150 -16.09 -10.34 -3.40
C PHE A 150 -15.81 -9.20 -4.38
N LYS A 151 -14.57 -8.65 -4.40
CA LYS A 151 -14.21 -7.54 -5.27
C LYS A 151 -14.05 -8.01 -6.70
N ARG A 152 -14.82 -7.42 -7.63
CA ARG A 152 -14.70 -7.72 -9.06
C ARG A 152 -13.39 -7.15 -9.63
N HIS A 153 -12.81 -7.84 -10.59
CA HIS A 153 -11.53 -7.47 -11.24
C HIS A 153 -11.48 -6.02 -11.76
N GLU A 154 -12.60 -5.47 -12.18
CA GLU A 154 -12.70 -4.09 -12.68
C GLU A 154 -12.47 -3.03 -11.61
N PHE A 155 -12.62 -3.38 -10.33
CA PHE A 155 -12.35 -2.49 -9.18
C PHE A 155 -10.97 -2.72 -8.57
N ILE A 156 -10.18 -3.66 -9.12
CA ILE A 156 -8.80 -3.91 -8.71
C ILE A 156 -7.87 -3.45 -9.82
N ARG A 157 -6.99 -2.49 -9.51
CA ARG A 157 -6.05 -1.90 -10.46
C ARG A 157 -4.62 -2.31 -10.13
N VAL A 158 -3.89 -2.77 -11.14
CA VAL A 158 -2.47 -3.01 -11.02
C VAL A 158 -1.74 -1.66 -11.07
N PHE A 159 -1.03 -1.37 -10.00
CA PHE A 159 -0.12 -0.23 -9.85
C PHE A 159 1.24 -0.77 -9.43
N PRO A 160 2.13 -1.08 -10.39
CA PRO A 160 3.42 -1.71 -10.10
C PRO A 160 4.30 -0.86 -9.20
N ASN A 161 5.24 -1.49 -8.50
CA ASN A 161 6.29 -0.76 -7.80
C ASN A 161 7.23 -0.11 -8.82
N TYR A 162 7.50 1.17 -8.63
CA TYR A 162 8.48 1.93 -9.40
C TYR A 162 9.57 2.45 -8.48
N ILE A 163 10.76 2.57 -9.03
CA ILE A 163 11.90 3.17 -8.35
C ILE A 163 12.18 4.50 -9.03
N ASP A 164 12.19 5.58 -8.25
CA ASP A 164 12.70 6.85 -8.74
C ASP A 164 14.22 6.82 -8.78
N LEU A 165 14.77 6.61 -9.97
CA LEU A 165 16.22 6.53 -10.18
C LEU A 165 16.94 7.85 -9.87
N SER A 166 16.25 8.97 -9.79
CA SER A 166 16.85 10.25 -9.43
C SER A 166 17.35 10.28 -7.98
N LEU A 167 16.75 9.43 -7.10
CA LEU A 167 17.15 9.28 -5.72
C LEU A 167 18.44 8.46 -5.54
N TYR A 168 18.87 7.75 -6.58
CA TYR A 168 20.01 6.83 -6.52
C TYR A 168 21.17 7.36 -7.35
N LYS A 169 22.32 7.60 -6.70
CA LYS A 169 23.54 7.95 -7.40
C LYS A 169 24.20 6.67 -7.92
N TYR A 170 24.13 6.45 -9.22
CA TYR A 170 24.87 5.36 -9.84
C TYR A 170 26.38 5.57 -9.66
N ARG A 171 27.03 4.63 -8.99
CA ARG A 171 28.50 4.57 -8.87
C ARG A 171 28.98 3.26 -9.48
N PRO A 172 29.43 3.22 -10.72
CA PRO A 172 30.00 2.01 -11.29
C PRO A 172 31.22 1.59 -10.47
N ARG A 173 31.14 0.44 -9.83
CA ARG A 173 32.30 -0.21 -9.20
C ARG A 173 32.73 -1.36 -10.10
N PHE A 174 33.48 -1.05 -11.13
CA PHE A 174 34.19 -2.09 -11.87
C PHE A 174 35.40 -2.52 -11.03
N LYS A 175 35.25 -3.52 -10.22
CA LYS A 175 36.38 -4.33 -9.79
C LYS A 175 36.53 -5.40 -10.85
N ASN A 176 37.73 -5.48 -11.47
CA ASN A 176 38.13 -6.60 -12.32
C ASN A 176 38.30 -7.86 -11.47
N THR A 177 37.20 -8.40 -10.96
CA THR A 177 37.16 -9.69 -10.27
C THR A 177 36.54 -10.70 -11.23
N PRO A 178 37.17 -11.86 -11.43
CA PRO A 178 36.62 -12.91 -12.30
C PRO A 178 35.34 -13.56 -11.72
N GLN A 179 34.92 -13.13 -10.56
CA GLN A 179 33.75 -13.70 -9.84
C GLN A 179 32.53 -12.80 -10.02
N ILE A 180 31.40 -13.42 -10.39
CA ILE A 180 30.08 -12.78 -10.35
C ILE A 180 29.67 -12.63 -8.89
N GLN A 181 29.36 -11.39 -8.48
CA GLN A 181 28.84 -11.11 -7.15
C GLN A 181 27.34 -10.90 -7.25
N LEU A 182 26.57 -11.77 -6.61
CA LEU A 182 25.11 -11.62 -6.45
C LEU A 182 24.84 -10.97 -5.10
N VAL A 183 24.03 -9.93 -5.11
CA VAL A 183 23.60 -9.26 -3.87
C VAL A 183 22.09 -9.27 -3.83
N HIS A 184 21.54 -9.82 -2.74
CA HIS A 184 20.12 -9.77 -2.44
C HIS A 184 19.85 -8.68 -1.39
N PHE A 185 18.84 -7.84 -1.66
CA PHE A 185 18.32 -6.86 -0.71
C PHE A 185 16.87 -7.20 -0.41
N GLY A 186 16.55 -7.47 0.84
CA GLY A 186 15.20 -7.77 1.29
C GLY A 186 15.06 -7.58 2.79
N SER A 187 13.81 -7.61 3.28
CA SER A 187 13.55 -7.71 4.71
C SER A 187 13.84 -9.13 5.20
N SER A 188 13.97 -9.30 6.52
CA SER A 188 14.15 -10.63 7.13
C SER A 188 12.99 -11.60 6.84
N SER A 189 11.83 -11.09 6.44
CA SER A 189 10.67 -11.90 6.02
C SER A 189 10.89 -12.69 4.72
N HIS A 190 11.91 -12.34 3.91
CA HIS A 190 12.26 -13.01 2.65
C HIS A 190 13.46 -13.94 2.79
N PHE A 191 13.92 -14.24 4.01
CA PHE A 191 15.09 -15.08 4.21
C PHE A 191 14.84 -16.52 3.72
N THR A 192 13.66 -17.05 3.93
CA THR A 192 13.25 -18.39 3.49
C THR A 192 13.05 -18.52 1.99
N ASP A 193 12.71 -17.45 1.30
CA ASP A 193 12.60 -17.44 -0.17
C ASP A 193 13.95 -17.78 -0.83
N LEU A 194 15.08 -17.42 -0.17
CA LEU A 194 16.43 -17.73 -0.62
C LEU A 194 16.90 -19.14 -0.29
N GLN A 195 16.19 -19.83 0.61
CA GLN A 195 16.49 -21.19 1.03
C GLN A 195 15.64 -22.24 0.29
N SER A 196 14.77 -21.81 -0.63
CA SER A 196 13.96 -22.72 -1.42
C SER A 196 14.85 -23.59 -2.33
N GLU A 197 14.43 -24.84 -2.57
CA GLU A 197 15.18 -25.78 -3.43
C GLU A 197 15.39 -25.28 -4.87
N GLU A 198 14.65 -24.26 -5.30
CA GLU A 198 14.78 -23.65 -6.62
C GLU A 198 16.06 -22.78 -6.76
N PHE A 199 16.73 -22.44 -5.65
CA PHE A 199 17.96 -21.65 -5.64
C PHE A 199 19.23 -22.46 -5.28
N ASN A 200 19.11 -23.78 -5.03
CA ASN A 200 20.26 -24.65 -4.71
C ASN A 200 20.69 -25.51 -5.90
#